data_cec047713ebecf896d2a582b0a741705
#
_entry.id   cec047713ebecf896d2a582b0a741705
#
_cell.length_a   1.000
_cell.length_b   1.000
_cell.length_c   1.000
_cell.angle_alpha   90.00
_cell.angle_beta   90.00
_cell.angle_gamma   90.00
#
_symmetry.space_group_name_H-M   'P 1'
#
loop_
_entity.id
_entity.type
_entity.pdbx_description
1 polymer ?
#
loop_
_entity_poly.entity_id
_entity_poly.type
_entity_poly.pdbx_seq_one_letter_code
_entity_poly.pdbx_strand_id
1 'polypeptide(L)'
;EDDAGTCKLYPVHFRLEIGYRLKDTSLEVLWKVVNKDDTSMYFAIGGHPAILCPAFGEGKKTDCYLGFEGEKESWDYLMVDMEELLIGNKIHKFELKDGMHRITEGMFDYDALIFEDYQIKTAFLAGEDRKPYIKMHTEAPILAFWSPQEEAPFICFEPWFGRGDGVGFSGTLEERAWEQKLEGKGTFATSYELEIIM
;
A
#
# COMPACT_ATOMS: atom_id res chain seq x y z
N GLU A 1 -16.08 -12.77 9.04
CA GLU A 1 -15.73 -13.48 10.27
C GLU A 1 -15.01 -14.79 9.95
N ASP A 2 -14.29 -15.31 10.93
CA ASP A 2 -13.72 -16.66 10.88
C ASP A 2 -14.80 -17.75 10.77
N ASP A 3 -14.44 -18.85 10.14
CA ASP A 3 -15.27 -20.07 10.04
C ASP A 3 -14.40 -21.33 10.22
N ALA A 4 -15.02 -22.49 10.12
CA ALA A 4 -14.31 -23.76 10.28
C ALA A 4 -13.22 -24.00 9.18
N GLY A 5 -13.32 -23.32 8.04
CA GLY A 5 -12.32 -23.38 6.95
C GLY A 5 -11.13 -22.50 7.28
N THR A 6 -11.37 -21.25 7.65
CA THR A 6 -10.29 -20.30 8.02
C THR A 6 -9.54 -20.77 9.25
N CYS A 7 -10.21 -21.30 10.29
CA CYS A 7 -9.57 -21.81 11.49
C CYS A 7 -8.65 -23.02 11.27
N LYS A 8 -8.78 -23.74 10.14
CA LYS A 8 -7.84 -24.82 9.80
C LYS A 8 -6.48 -24.30 9.32
N LEU A 9 -6.47 -23.13 8.71
CA LEU A 9 -5.26 -22.49 8.13
C LEU A 9 -4.68 -21.47 9.10
N TYR A 10 -5.55 -20.73 9.78
CA TYR A 10 -5.22 -19.69 10.73
C TYR A 10 -6.10 -19.89 11.96
N PRO A 11 -5.61 -20.60 13.02
CA PRO A 11 -6.42 -21.06 14.14
C PRO A 11 -6.67 -19.95 15.18
N VAL A 12 -7.24 -18.83 14.71
CA VAL A 12 -7.59 -17.67 15.53
C VAL A 12 -9.01 -17.24 15.22
N HIS A 13 -9.77 -16.89 16.25
CA HIS A 13 -11.11 -16.33 16.08
C HIS A 13 -11.08 -14.82 15.98
N PHE A 14 -11.53 -14.29 14.85
CA PHE A 14 -11.50 -12.86 14.57
C PHE A 14 -12.73 -12.37 13.81
N ARG A 15 -12.91 -11.06 13.76
CA ARG A 15 -13.86 -10.39 12.89
C ARG A 15 -13.15 -9.24 12.16
N LEU A 16 -13.21 -9.28 10.85
CA LEU A 16 -12.81 -8.16 9.97
C LEU A 16 -14.07 -7.42 9.53
N GLU A 17 -14.09 -6.11 9.71
CA GLU A 17 -15.10 -5.19 9.17
C GLU A 17 -14.40 -4.23 8.21
N ILE A 18 -14.96 -4.12 7.00
CA ILE A 18 -14.53 -3.15 6.00
C ILE A 18 -15.69 -2.19 5.77
N GLY A 19 -15.46 -0.91 5.98
CA GLY A 19 -16.45 0.15 5.80
C GLY A 19 -16.00 1.18 4.77
N TYR A 20 -16.96 1.89 4.22
CA TYR A 20 -16.73 2.97 3.26
C TYR A 20 -17.51 4.20 3.69
N ARG A 21 -16.85 5.35 3.68
CA ARG A 21 -17.48 6.65 3.96
C ARG A 21 -17.21 7.60 2.81
N LEU A 22 -18.28 8.08 2.19
CA LEU A 22 -18.20 9.13 1.17
C LEU A 22 -18.44 10.48 1.82
N LYS A 23 -17.57 11.44 1.53
CA LYS A 23 -17.71 12.82 1.97
C LYS A 23 -17.15 13.75 0.89
N ASP A 24 -18.00 14.58 0.33
CA ASP A 24 -17.63 15.50 -0.75
C ASP A 24 -16.92 14.78 -1.90
N THR A 25 -15.64 15.05 -2.11
CA THR A 25 -14.79 14.42 -3.14
C THR A 25 -13.92 13.29 -2.60
N SER A 26 -14.14 12.87 -1.35
CA SER A 26 -13.31 11.86 -0.68
C SER A 26 -14.06 10.55 -0.44
N LEU A 27 -13.35 9.45 -0.63
CA LEU A 27 -13.73 8.09 -0.21
C LEU A 27 -12.77 7.63 0.88
N GLU A 28 -13.27 7.51 2.10
CA GLU A 28 -12.54 6.87 3.20
C GLU A 28 -12.87 5.38 3.25
N VAL A 29 -11.83 4.54 3.26
CA VAL A 29 -11.93 3.08 3.45
C VAL A 29 -11.49 2.77 4.87
N LEU A 30 -12.41 2.21 5.67
CA LEU A 30 -12.21 1.93 7.07
C LEU A 30 -12.01 0.43 7.29
N TRP A 31 -11.01 0.09 8.08
CA TRP A 31 -10.75 -1.28 8.51
C TRP A 31 -10.86 -1.41 10.03
N LYS A 32 -11.47 -2.50 10.45
CA LYS A 32 -11.52 -2.87 11.85
C LYS A 32 -11.33 -4.37 12.00
N VAL A 33 -10.31 -4.77 12.76
CA VAL A 33 -10.03 -6.15 13.12
C VAL A 33 -10.30 -6.31 14.61
N VAL A 34 -11.12 -7.30 14.97
CA VAL A 34 -11.44 -7.63 16.34
C VAL A 34 -10.92 -9.03 16.65
N ASN A 35 -10.02 -9.15 17.60
CA ASN A 35 -9.60 -10.43 18.16
C ASN A 35 -10.68 -10.98 19.11
N LYS A 36 -11.23 -12.14 18.81
CA LYS A 36 -12.28 -12.77 19.62
C LYS A 36 -11.72 -13.74 20.67
N ASP A 37 -10.43 -14.09 20.57
CA ASP A 37 -9.76 -14.97 21.52
C ASP A 37 -9.24 -14.19 22.75
N ASP A 38 -8.84 -14.91 23.78
CA ASP A 38 -8.21 -14.35 24.98
C ASP A 38 -6.68 -14.21 24.81
N THR A 39 -6.10 -14.82 23.77
CA THR A 39 -4.68 -14.78 23.43
C THR A 39 -4.41 -13.75 22.33
N SER A 40 -3.16 -13.30 22.22
CA SER A 40 -2.73 -12.41 21.12
C SER A 40 -2.85 -13.08 19.77
N MET A 41 -3.18 -12.30 18.73
CA MET A 41 -3.12 -12.70 17.33
C MET A 41 -2.14 -11.83 16.58
N TYR A 42 -1.60 -12.36 15.48
CA TYR A 42 -0.70 -11.66 14.57
C TYR A 42 -1.33 -11.67 13.17
N PHE A 43 -1.31 -10.53 12.49
CA PHE A 43 -1.94 -10.40 11.17
C PHE A 43 -1.31 -9.28 10.36
N ALA A 44 -1.47 -9.34 9.06
CA ALA A 44 -1.24 -8.23 8.15
C ALA A 44 -2.57 -7.84 7.47
N ILE A 45 -2.71 -6.55 7.15
CA ILE A 45 -3.83 -6.04 6.37
C ILE A 45 -3.34 -4.93 5.44
N GLY A 46 -3.83 -4.94 4.20
CA GLY A 46 -3.50 -3.92 3.21
C GLY A 46 -4.62 -3.69 2.22
N GLY A 47 -4.62 -2.53 1.58
CA GLY A 47 -5.49 -2.20 0.46
C GLY A 47 -4.74 -2.31 -0.87
N HIS A 48 -5.52 -2.44 -1.95
CA HIS A 48 -4.96 -2.52 -3.30
C HIS A 48 -5.86 -1.77 -4.30
N PRO A 49 -6.24 -0.50 -4.01
CA PRO A 49 -7.04 0.27 -4.94
C PRO A 49 -6.26 0.58 -6.21
N ALA A 50 -6.86 0.23 -7.35
CA ALA A 50 -6.34 0.55 -8.66
C ALA A 50 -6.91 1.89 -9.14
N ILE A 51 -6.03 2.81 -9.51
CA ILE A 51 -6.37 4.18 -9.90
C ILE A 51 -6.04 4.36 -11.37
N LEU A 52 -7.00 4.82 -12.17
CA LEU A 52 -6.77 5.11 -13.59
C LEU A 52 -5.59 6.06 -13.78
N CYS A 53 -4.72 5.69 -14.69
CA CYS A 53 -3.53 6.48 -15.04
C CYS A 53 -3.25 6.34 -16.55
N PRO A 54 -3.53 7.38 -17.34
CA PRO A 54 -4.10 8.70 -17.00
C PRO A 54 -5.56 8.69 -16.47
N ALA A 55 -6.00 9.80 -15.87
CA ALA A 55 -7.27 9.94 -15.15
C ALA A 55 -8.51 9.44 -15.92
N PHE A 56 -8.56 9.61 -17.23
CA PHE A 56 -9.68 9.21 -18.07
C PHE A 56 -9.36 8.03 -19.01
N GLY A 57 -8.20 7.38 -18.81
CA GLY A 57 -7.76 6.24 -19.63
C GLY A 57 -7.28 6.63 -21.03
N GLU A 58 -7.20 7.93 -21.36
CA GLU A 58 -6.67 8.43 -22.62
C GLU A 58 -5.18 8.81 -22.48
N GLY A 59 -4.31 8.36 -23.39
CA GLY A 59 -2.86 8.58 -23.31
C GLY A 59 -2.11 7.41 -22.66
N LYS A 60 -0.87 7.67 -22.25
CA LYS A 60 0.02 6.66 -21.66
C LYS A 60 0.31 6.97 -20.19
N LYS A 61 0.53 5.93 -19.38
CA LYS A 61 1.01 6.09 -18.01
C LYS A 61 2.28 6.95 -17.94
N THR A 62 3.18 6.80 -18.90
CA THR A 62 4.44 7.55 -19.00
C THR A 62 4.27 9.05 -19.26
N ASP A 63 3.05 9.52 -19.52
CA ASP A 63 2.74 10.95 -19.59
C ASP A 63 2.32 11.53 -18.23
N CYS A 64 2.17 10.66 -17.23
CA CYS A 64 1.74 11.01 -15.89
C CYS A 64 2.90 11.04 -14.88
N TYR A 65 2.59 11.50 -13.69
CA TYR A 65 3.53 11.63 -12.58
C TYR A 65 2.97 11.00 -11.32
N LEU A 66 3.86 10.32 -10.59
CA LEU A 66 3.65 9.91 -9.20
C LEU A 66 4.34 10.94 -8.30
N GLY A 67 3.64 11.45 -7.31
CA GLY A 67 4.17 12.45 -6.41
C GLY A 67 3.83 12.19 -4.95
N PHE A 68 4.63 12.79 -4.05
CA PHE A 68 4.44 12.72 -2.61
C PHE A 68 4.45 14.13 -2.03
N GLU A 69 3.59 14.39 -1.03
CA GLU A 69 3.62 15.65 -0.31
C GLU A 69 4.74 15.66 0.73
N GLY A 70 5.40 16.81 0.87
CA GLY A 70 6.50 17.04 1.79
C GLY A 70 7.67 17.75 1.12
N GLU A 71 8.69 18.08 1.93
CA GLU A 71 9.88 18.81 1.48
C GLU A 71 11.03 17.88 1.05
N LYS A 72 10.87 16.57 1.25
CA LYS A 72 11.90 15.57 0.92
C LYS A 72 11.93 15.34 -0.59
N GLU A 73 13.12 15.32 -1.18
CA GLU A 73 13.32 15.10 -2.62
C GLU A 73 13.76 13.67 -2.96
N SER A 74 14.23 12.90 -1.98
CA SER A 74 14.69 11.51 -2.17
C SER A 74 14.10 10.58 -1.13
N TRP A 75 13.55 9.47 -1.57
CA TRP A 75 12.80 8.51 -0.77
C TRP A 75 13.40 7.13 -0.89
N ASP A 76 13.49 6.40 0.21
CA ASP A 76 14.01 5.04 0.22
C ASP A 76 12.91 4.05 -0.11
N TYR A 77 13.20 3.09 -1.01
CA TYR A 77 12.24 2.02 -1.30
C TYR A 77 12.95 0.68 -1.51
N LEU A 78 12.17 -0.38 -1.31
CA LEU A 78 12.53 -1.75 -1.61
C LEU A 78 11.78 -2.22 -2.86
N MET A 79 12.31 -3.26 -3.50
CA MET A 79 11.67 -3.98 -4.60
C MET A 79 11.59 -5.47 -4.26
N VAL A 80 10.78 -6.20 -5.00
CA VAL A 80 10.71 -7.66 -4.91
C VAL A 80 11.95 -8.26 -5.59
N ASP A 81 12.57 -9.23 -4.94
CA ASP A 81 13.54 -10.13 -5.57
C ASP A 81 12.77 -11.11 -6.45
N MET A 82 12.96 -11.02 -7.76
CA MET A 82 12.19 -11.79 -8.74
C MET A 82 12.59 -13.26 -8.83
N GLU A 83 13.73 -13.65 -8.24
CA GLU A 83 14.16 -15.06 -8.17
C GLU A 83 13.52 -15.76 -6.97
N GLU A 84 13.50 -15.09 -5.82
CA GLU A 84 12.96 -15.64 -4.57
C GLU A 84 11.47 -15.29 -4.37
N LEU A 85 10.95 -14.29 -5.06
CA LEU A 85 9.61 -13.71 -4.88
C LEU A 85 9.37 -13.20 -3.45
N LEU A 86 10.42 -12.65 -2.85
CA LEU A 86 10.46 -12.09 -1.50
C LEU A 86 10.85 -10.60 -1.56
N ILE A 87 10.62 -9.87 -0.47
CA ILE A 87 11.05 -8.47 -0.39
C ILE A 87 12.57 -8.42 -0.35
N GLY A 88 13.17 -7.76 -1.33
CA GLY A 88 14.63 -7.60 -1.42
C GLY A 88 15.20 -6.73 -0.30
N ASN A 89 16.48 -6.95 0.00
CA ASN A 89 17.19 -6.21 1.07
C ASN A 89 17.90 -4.94 0.57
N LYS A 90 17.93 -4.72 -0.74
CA LYS A 90 18.61 -3.57 -1.34
C LYS A 90 17.73 -2.34 -1.29
N ILE A 91 18.25 -1.28 -0.66
CA ILE A 91 17.59 0.04 -0.64
C ILE A 91 17.89 0.76 -1.95
N HIS A 92 16.84 1.25 -2.58
CA HIS A 92 16.86 2.09 -3.77
C HIS A 92 16.43 3.52 -3.43
N LYS A 93 16.70 4.47 -4.32
CA LYS A 93 16.31 5.87 -4.16
C LYS A 93 15.27 6.25 -5.21
N PHE A 94 14.18 6.85 -4.75
CA PHE A 94 13.13 7.42 -5.59
C PHE A 94 13.23 8.93 -5.52
N GLU A 95 13.73 9.53 -6.59
CA GLU A 95 14.00 10.96 -6.64
C GLU A 95 12.77 11.72 -7.17
N LEU A 96 12.36 12.75 -6.45
CA LEU A 96 11.33 13.67 -6.89
C LEU A 96 11.94 14.98 -7.36
N LYS A 97 11.41 15.50 -8.45
CA LYS A 97 11.68 16.86 -8.90
C LYS A 97 10.40 17.67 -8.82
N ASP A 98 10.44 18.75 -8.04
CA ASP A 98 9.25 19.57 -7.75
C ASP A 98 8.09 18.71 -7.18
N GLY A 99 8.40 17.80 -6.25
CA GLY A 99 7.44 16.91 -5.58
C GLY A 99 6.90 15.75 -6.43
N MET A 100 7.42 15.52 -7.64
CA MET A 100 6.90 14.51 -8.57
C MET A 100 8.02 13.75 -9.28
N HIS A 101 7.73 12.49 -9.62
CA HIS A 101 8.53 11.64 -10.50
C HIS A 101 7.71 11.26 -11.73
N ARG A 102 8.25 11.46 -12.92
CA ARG A 102 7.56 11.02 -14.14
C ARG A 102 7.56 9.50 -14.19
N ILE A 103 6.41 8.91 -14.46
CA ILE A 103 6.30 7.46 -14.62
C ILE A 103 7.08 7.05 -15.87
N THR A 104 7.95 6.07 -15.75
CA THR A 104 8.83 5.59 -16.82
C THR A 104 8.46 4.17 -17.24
N GLU A 105 8.83 3.81 -18.47
CA GLU A 105 8.80 2.41 -18.91
C GLU A 105 9.67 1.57 -17.97
N GLY A 106 9.22 0.36 -17.64
CA GLY A 106 9.94 -0.56 -16.75
C GLY A 106 9.93 -0.20 -15.27
N MET A 107 9.23 0.88 -14.84
CA MET A 107 9.20 1.28 -13.42
C MET A 107 8.76 0.15 -12.49
N PHE A 108 7.87 -0.73 -12.96
CA PHE A 108 7.29 -1.85 -12.20
C PHE A 108 7.77 -3.23 -12.67
N ASP A 109 8.90 -3.31 -13.38
CA ASP A 109 9.44 -4.60 -13.88
C ASP A 109 9.87 -5.56 -12.76
N TYR A 110 10.17 -4.99 -11.58
CA TYR A 110 10.52 -5.74 -10.37
C TYR A 110 9.38 -5.71 -9.34
N ASP A 111 8.12 -5.80 -9.85
CA ASP A 111 6.92 -5.75 -9.04
C ASP A 111 6.72 -4.39 -8.33
N ALA A 112 6.32 -4.36 -7.06
CA ALA A 112 5.97 -3.14 -6.36
C ALA A 112 7.21 -2.32 -5.93
N LEU A 113 7.06 -0.99 -5.95
CA LEU A 113 7.94 -0.06 -5.25
C LEU A 113 7.43 0.08 -3.82
N ILE A 114 8.19 -0.37 -2.83
CA ILE A 114 7.76 -0.54 -1.44
C ILE A 114 8.46 0.48 -0.54
N PHE A 115 7.71 1.46 -0.04
CA PHE A 115 8.19 2.52 0.85
C PHE A 115 7.77 2.21 2.29
N GLU A 116 8.74 1.88 3.15
CA GLU A 116 8.53 1.55 4.57
C GLU A 116 8.73 2.77 5.48
N ASP A 117 8.65 2.57 6.80
CA ASP A 117 8.98 3.54 7.84
C ASP A 117 8.10 4.79 7.88
N TYR A 118 6.81 4.67 7.52
CA TYR A 118 5.88 5.81 7.54
C TYR A 118 6.35 7.00 6.71
N GLN A 119 7.18 6.76 5.71
CA GLN A 119 7.80 7.81 4.91
C GLN A 119 6.78 8.67 4.16
N ILE A 120 5.70 8.07 3.68
CA ILE A 120 4.71 8.74 2.82
C ILE A 120 3.37 8.79 3.54
N LYS A 121 2.85 10.00 3.78
CA LYS A 121 1.52 10.25 4.35
C LYS A 121 0.50 10.61 3.28
N THR A 122 0.95 11.26 2.23
CA THR A 122 0.13 11.66 1.09
C THR A 122 0.89 11.38 -0.20
N ALA A 123 0.30 10.56 -1.05
CA ALA A 123 0.75 10.32 -2.42
C ALA A 123 -0.33 10.75 -3.41
N PHE A 124 0.06 11.09 -4.64
CA PHE A 124 -0.88 11.51 -5.66
C PHE A 124 -0.44 11.11 -7.06
N LEU A 125 -1.41 11.01 -7.97
CA LEU A 125 -1.16 10.99 -9.40
C LEU A 125 -1.48 12.35 -10.01
N ALA A 126 -0.62 12.79 -10.92
CA ALA A 126 -0.79 13.99 -11.72
C ALA A 126 -0.76 13.67 -13.22
N GLY A 127 -1.52 14.40 -13.99
CA GLY A 127 -1.53 14.29 -15.47
C GLY A 127 -0.29 14.89 -16.13
N GLU A 128 -0.28 14.92 -17.45
CA GLU A 128 0.77 15.52 -18.28
C GLU A 128 0.98 17.01 -17.94
N ASP A 129 -0.09 17.71 -17.57
CA ASP A 129 -0.06 19.11 -17.13
C ASP A 129 0.50 19.30 -15.71
N ARG A 130 0.95 18.22 -15.07
CA ARG A 130 1.51 18.15 -13.71
C ARG A 130 0.51 18.58 -12.62
N LYS A 131 -0.80 18.53 -12.89
CA LYS A 131 -1.81 18.78 -11.88
C LYS A 131 -2.28 17.47 -11.25
N PRO A 132 -2.24 17.36 -9.92
CA PRO A 132 -2.83 16.23 -9.23
C PRO A 132 -4.32 16.11 -9.55
N TYR A 133 -4.79 14.88 -9.79
CA TYR A 133 -6.21 14.60 -10.00
C TYR A 133 -6.78 13.63 -8.93
N ILE A 134 -5.90 12.94 -8.22
CA ILE A 134 -6.28 12.11 -7.07
C ILE A 134 -5.14 12.06 -6.06
N LYS A 135 -5.49 12.06 -4.79
CA LYS A 135 -4.57 11.84 -3.67
C LYS A 135 -5.00 10.66 -2.83
N MET A 136 -4.03 9.99 -2.24
CA MET A 136 -4.25 9.05 -1.13
C MET A 136 -3.61 9.61 0.13
N HIS A 137 -4.39 9.63 1.21
CA HIS A 137 -3.92 9.95 2.56
C HIS A 137 -3.92 8.67 3.39
N THR A 138 -2.83 8.37 4.09
CA THR A 138 -2.71 7.16 4.90
C THR A 138 -1.77 7.34 6.08
N GLU A 139 -2.05 6.59 7.15
CA GLU A 139 -1.15 6.40 8.30
C GLU A 139 -0.45 5.04 8.29
N ALA A 140 -0.54 4.32 7.17
CA ALA A 140 0.11 3.02 7.05
C ALA A 140 1.64 3.13 7.19
N PRO A 141 2.29 2.17 7.85
CA PRO A 141 3.75 2.13 7.94
C PRO A 141 4.42 1.90 6.60
N ILE A 142 3.68 1.31 5.65
CA ILE A 142 4.16 1.00 4.31
C ILE A 142 3.16 1.55 3.30
N LEU A 143 3.65 2.23 2.27
CA LEU A 143 2.89 2.54 1.08
C LEU A 143 3.64 1.97 -0.13
N ALA A 144 2.99 1.09 -0.87
CA ALA A 144 3.55 0.51 -2.08
C ALA A 144 2.79 0.99 -3.33
N PHE A 145 3.49 0.96 -4.46
CA PHE A 145 2.93 1.31 -5.77
C PHE A 145 3.24 0.21 -6.76
N TRP A 146 2.25 -0.19 -7.54
CA TRP A 146 2.38 -1.27 -8.50
C TRP A 146 1.51 -1.09 -9.73
N SER A 147 1.94 -1.68 -10.84
CA SER A 147 1.15 -1.81 -12.05
C SER A 147 1.59 -3.07 -12.81
N PRO A 148 0.66 -3.91 -13.32
CA PRO A 148 1.03 -5.24 -13.83
C PRO A 148 1.80 -5.22 -15.15
N GLN A 149 1.56 -4.23 -15.99
CA GLN A 149 2.17 -4.10 -17.32
C GLN A 149 2.08 -2.64 -17.78
N GLU A 150 2.91 -2.28 -18.77
CA GLU A 150 2.91 -0.92 -19.31
C GLU A 150 1.57 -0.51 -19.91
N GLU A 151 0.87 -1.44 -20.55
CA GLU A 151 -0.41 -1.19 -21.20
C GLU A 151 -1.59 -1.12 -20.22
N ALA A 152 -1.45 -1.58 -18.99
CA ALA A 152 -2.52 -1.49 -17.99
C ALA A 152 -2.76 -0.01 -17.64
N PRO A 153 -4.01 0.51 -17.80
CA PRO A 153 -4.30 1.93 -17.65
C PRO A 153 -4.53 2.33 -16.20
N PHE A 154 -3.73 1.79 -15.26
CA PHE A 154 -3.87 2.09 -13.83
C PHE A 154 -2.56 1.92 -13.09
N ILE A 155 -2.50 2.53 -11.92
CA ILE A 155 -1.48 2.27 -10.88
C ILE A 155 -2.22 1.97 -9.58
N CYS A 156 -1.75 0.95 -8.86
CA CYS A 156 -2.22 0.62 -7.53
C CYS A 156 -1.48 1.46 -6.48
N PHE A 157 -2.22 1.97 -5.53
CA PHE A 157 -1.71 2.60 -4.31
C PHE A 157 -2.03 1.69 -3.14
N GLU A 158 -1.02 1.17 -2.48
CA GLU A 158 -1.18 0.04 -1.59
C GLU A 158 -0.74 0.37 -0.16
N PRO A 159 -1.64 0.91 0.69
CA PRO A 159 -1.35 1.11 2.10
C PRO A 159 -1.34 -0.22 2.82
N TRP A 160 -0.20 -0.58 3.47
CA TRP A 160 -0.03 -1.86 4.15
C TRP A 160 0.33 -1.71 5.62
N PHE A 161 -0.32 -2.53 6.45
CA PHE A 161 0.02 -2.82 7.84
C PHE A 161 0.47 -4.28 7.92
N GLY A 162 1.73 -4.51 7.69
CA GLY A 162 2.35 -5.80 7.45
C GLY A 162 2.77 -5.98 5.99
N ARG A 163 3.71 -6.89 5.74
CA ARG A 163 4.19 -7.23 4.40
C ARG A 163 4.63 -8.69 4.31
N GLY A 164 4.94 -9.14 3.09
CA GLY A 164 5.56 -10.44 2.85
C GLY A 164 6.95 -10.57 3.47
N ASP A 165 7.48 -11.78 3.47
CA ASP A 165 8.80 -12.07 3.99
C ASP A 165 9.91 -11.38 3.18
N GLY A 166 10.97 -10.98 3.86
CA GLY A 166 12.18 -10.49 3.23
C GLY A 166 13.14 -11.63 2.88
N VAL A 167 14.00 -11.40 1.89
CA VAL A 167 15.08 -12.34 1.55
C VAL A 167 15.89 -12.70 2.78
N GLY A 168 16.06 -14.01 3.03
CA GLY A 168 16.76 -14.55 4.18
C GLY A 168 15.95 -14.60 5.48
N PHE A 169 14.68 -14.22 5.48
CA PHE A 169 13.82 -14.39 6.65
C PHE A 169 13.50 -15.88 6.87
N SER A 170 13.65 -16.35 8.12
CA SER A 170 13.37 -17.73 8.52
C SER A 170 12.66 -17.82 9.88
N GLY A 171 12.09 -16.70 10.33
CA GLY A 171 11.40 -16.57 11.60
C GLY A 171 9.95 -17.05 11.57
N THR A 172 9.25 -16.81 12.67
CA THR A 172 7.81 -17.08 12.82
C THR A 172 6.98 -15.90 12.30
N LEU A 173 5.65 -16.08 12.19
CA LEU A 173 4.73 -15.01 11.81
C LEU A 173 4.88 -13.77 12.70
N GLU A 174 5.06 -13.96 14.01
CA GLU A 174 5.22 -12.85 14.98
C GLU A 174 6.53 -12.06 14.81
N GLU A 175 7.55 -12.66 14.18
CA GLU A 175 8.85 -12.02 13.92
C GLU A 175 8.92 -11.36 12.53
N ARG A 176 7.87 -11.54 11.72
CA ARG A 176 7.79 -10.91 10.41
C ARG A 176 7.81 -9.38 10.52
N ALA A 177 8.53 -8.73 9.62
CA ALA A 177 8.61 -7.28 9.59
C ALA A 177 7.23 -6.65 9.38
N TRP A 178 6.90 -5.62 10.19
CA TRP A 178 5.64 -4.87 10.15
C TRP A 178 4.39 -5.67 10.50
N GLU A 179 4.51 -6.92 10.94
CA GLU A 179 3.37 -7.73 11.36
C GLU A 179 2.63 -7.04 12.52
N GLN A 180 1.30 -7.03 12.46
CA GLN A 180 0.49 -6.42 13.49
C GLN A 180 0.21 -7.41 14.60
N LYS A 181 0.48 -7.02 15.85
CA LYS A 181 0.09 -7.77 17.06
C LYS A 181 -1.17 -7.16 17.65
N LEU A 182 -2.16 -7.98 17.92
CA LEU A 182 -3.40 -7.58 18.57
C LEU A 182 -3.66 -8.44 19.79
N GLU A 183 -3.64 -7.83 20.95
CA GLU A 183 -3.87 -8.55 22.22
C GLU A 183 -5.26 -9.20 22.28
N GLY A 184 -5.41 -10.21 23.15
CA GLY A 184 -6.69 -10.90 23.33
C GLY A 184 -7.83 -9.93 23.60
N LYS A 185 -8.98 -10.12 22.95
CA LYS A 185 -10.15 -9.23 22.95
C LYS A 185 -9.89 -7.81 22.44
N GLY A 186 -8.69 -7.56 21.88
CA GLY A 186 -8.32 -6.27 21.35
C GLY A 186 -9.02 -5.91 20.05
N THR A 187 -8.93 -4.65 19.69
CA THR A 187 -9.44 -4.11 18.42
C THR A 187 -8.37 -3.24 17.75
N PHE A 188 -8.06 -3.54 16.51
CA PHE A 188 -7.30 -2.68 15.61
C PHE A 188 -8.27 -1.94 14.71
N ALA A 189 -8.09 -0.63 14.53
CA ALA A 189 -8.89 0.17 13.62
C ALA A 189 -8.01 1.21 12.92
N THR A 190 -8.16 1.33 11.62
CA THR A 190 -7.44 2.29 10.77
C THR A 190 -8.24 2.61 9.51
N SER A 191 -7.77 3.58 8.75
CA SER A 191 -8.34 3.93 7.45
C SER A 191 -7.30 4.49 6.49
N TYR A 192 -7.66 4.59 5.23
CA TYR A 192 -7.03 5.47 4.25
C TYR A 192 -8.11 6.23 3.48
N GLU A 193 -7.74 7.35 2.90
CA GLU A 193 -8.66 8.21 2.15
C GLU A 193 -8.16 8.41 0.72
N LEU A 194 -9.08 8.32 -0.24
CA LEU A 194 -8.87 8.71 -1.63
C LEU A 194 -9.63 10.02 -1.88
N GLU A 195 -8.91 11.10 -2.20
CA GLU A 195 -9.45 12.42 -2.49
C GLU A 195 -9.35 12.71 -3.98
N ILE A 196 -10.50 12.97 -4.64
CA ILE A 196 -10.55 13.42 -6.03
C ILE A 196 -10.36 14.93 -6.08
N ILE A 197 -9.37 15.37 -6.84
CA ILE A 197 -9.05 16.79 -7.05
C ILE A 197 -9.76 17.27 -8.33
N MET A 198 -10.60 18.28 -8.21
CA MET A 198 -11.39 18.88 -9.31
C MET A 198 -10.72 20.13 -9.87
#